data_7f66a91a09d3153f12b75c7e6d6906d2
#
_entry.id   7f66a91a09d3153f12b75c7e6d6906d2
#
_cell.length_a   1.000
_cell.length_b   1.000
_cell.length_c   1.000
_cell.angle_alpha   90.00
_cell.angle_beta   90.00
_cell.angle_gamma   90.00
#
_symmetry.space_group_name_H-M   'P 1'
#
loop_
_entity.id
_entity.type
_entity.pdbx_description
1 polymer ?
#
loop_
_entity_poly.entity_id
_entity_poly.type
_entity_poly.pdbx_seq_one_letter_code
_entity_poly.pdbx_strand_id
1 'polypeptide(L)'
;TEIKDLRMRNDSLEKRISSLETSPMPSISLRSPASSDTSFDERKDSMSSGLQLPAQDPDCVLKFDAVVTSLNGKSKEAFYTEFFVVKEDLESVMFKGGVDLAAYPTIATYSELWARSRKNSFLFPGMQKRFRALLLDLVEGGKGMRVRTNIDGFATVTNLNSGKYYVVGTASLGKVGVTWSVPVTLSAGTNKLSLTLENAAWSL
;
A
#
# COMPACT_ATOMS: atom_id res chain seq x y z
N THR A 1 -14.21 39.38 -0.58
CA THR A 1 -15.23 38.33 -0.57
C THR A 1 -14.61 36.99 -0.13
N GLU A 2 -13.44 36.64 -0.62
CA GLU A 2 -12.75 35.35 -0.39
C GLU A 2 -12.39 35.09 1.10
N ILE A 3 -11.97 36.10 1.84
CA ILE A 3 -11.62 35.98 3.27
C ILE A 3 -12.86 35.69 4.15
N LYS A 4 -14.03 36.19 3.77
CA LYS A 4 -15.27 35.90 4.48
C LYS A 4 -15.72 34.45 4.25
N ASP A 5 -15.55 33.94 3.05
CA ASP A 5 -15.90 32.54 2.71
C ASP A 5 -14.99 31.53 3.41
N LEU A 6 -13.70 31.84 3.55
CA LEU A 6 -12.76 31.00 4.30
C LEU A 6 -13.07 30.98 5.80
N ARG A 7 -13.46 32.10 6.39
CA ARG A 7 -13.88 32.15 7.80
C ARG A 7 -15.15 31.33 8.05
N MET A 8 -16.16 31.46 7.21
CA MET A 8 -17.39 30.65 7.33
C MET A 8 -17.15 29.15 7.19
N ARG A 9 -16.21 28.75 6.31
CA ARG A 9 -15.81 27.34 6.21
C ARG A 9 -15.08 26.83 7.45
N ASN A 10 -14.23 27.65 8.05
CA ASN A 10 -13.51 27.29 9.28
C ASN A 10 -14.47 27.10 10.46
N ASP A 11 -15.39 28.06 10.65
CA ASP A 11 -16.42 27.97 11.70
C ASP A 11 -17.34 26.73 11.52
N SER A 12 -17.63 26.35 10.28
CA SER A 12 -18.42 25.15 9.98
C SER A 12 -17.67 23.87 10.31
N LEU A 13 -16.35 23.82 10.09
CA LEU A 13 -15.51 22.68 10.42
C LEU A 13 -15.33 22.54 11.94
N GLU A 14 -15.13 23.63 12.65
CA GLU A 14 -15.02 23.61 14.13
C GLU A 14 -16.31 23.11 14.79
N LYS A 15 -17.48 23.52 14.29
CA LYS A 15 -18.77 23.00 14.77
C LYS A 15 -18.93 21.50 14.51
N ARG A 16 -18.44 20.97 13.41
CA ARG A 16 -18.49 19.53 13.11
C ARG A 16 -17.55 18.73 14.01
N ILE A 17 -16.38 19.24 14.34
CA ILE A 17 -15.43 18.62 15.27
C ILE A 17 -16.04 18.54 16.66
N SER A 18 -16.62 19.64 17.17
CA SER A 18 -17.26 19.67 18.50
C SER A 18 -18.45 18.71 18.62
N SER A 19 -19.19 18.48 17.53
CA SER A 19 -20.32 17.55 17.52
C SER A 19 -19.90 16.08 17.51
N LEU A 20 -18.69 15.77 17.03
CA LEU A 20 -18.14 14.41 17.05
C LEU A 20 -17.53 14.05 18.42
N GLU A 21 -17.02 15.02 19.17
CA GLU A 21 -16.47 14.82 20.52
C GLU A 21 -17.53 14.59 21.59
N THR A 22 -18.80 14.94 21.33
CA THR A 22 -19.91 14.84 22.30
C THR A 22 -20.76 13.58 22.17
N SER A 23 -20.40 12.62 21.30
CA SER A 23 -21.13 11.35 21.20
C SER A 23 -20.71 10.39 22.32
N PRO A 24 -21.62 10.00 23.23
CA PRO A 24 -21.30 9.07 24.30
C PRO A 24 -21.07 7.66 23.72
N MET A 25 -19.94 7.07 24.08
CA MET A 25 -19.63 5.67 23.80
C MET A 25 -20.70 4.73 24.39
N PRO A 26 -21.20 3.73 23.66
CA PRO A 26 -22.06 2.71 24.25
C PRO A 26 -21.23 1.81 25.16
N SER A 27 -21.62 1.82 26.47
CA SER A 27 -21.07 0.93 27.50
C SER A 27 -21.47 -0.52 27.20
N ILE A 28 -20.51 -1.36 26.84
CA ILE A 28 -20.72 -2.82 26.73
C ILE A 28 -20.63 -3.41 28.14
N SER A 29 -21.79 -3.80 28.67
CA SER A 29 -21.95 -4.49 29.97
C SER A 29 -21.45 -5.93 29.80
N LEU A 30 -20.35 -6.29 30.42
CA LEU A 30 -19.87 -7.66 30.59
C LEU A 30 -20.78 -8.37 31.65
N ARG A 31 -21.67 -9.23 31.18
CA ARG A 31 -22.34 -10.21 32.02
C ARG A 31 -21.51 -11.48 32.10
N SER A 32 -20.99 -11.76 33.27
CA SER A 32 -20.48 -13.08 33.63
C SER A 32 -21.65 -14.04 33.85
N PRO A 33 -21.63 -15.27 33.39
CA PRO A 33 -22.45 -16.33 33.95
C PRO A 33 -21.64 -17.19 34.93
N ALA A 34 -22.28 -17.44 36.02
CA ALA A 34 -21.84 -18.26 37.12
C ALA A 34 -21.79 -19.75 36.77
N SER A 35 -20.93 -20.42 37.53
CA SER A 35 -20.70 -21.84 37.62
C SER A 35 -21.96 -22.68 37.77
N SER A 36 -22.04 -23.83 37.14
CA SER A 36 -22.70 -25.01 37.69
C SER A 36 -21.99 -26.28 37.23
N ASP A 37 -21.46 -26.99 38.21
CA ASP A 37 -20.99 -28.37 38.14
C ASP A 37 -22.07 -29.30 37.57
N THR A 38 -21.68 -30.22 36.73
CA THR A 38 -22.19 -31.59 36.74
C THR A 38 -21.23 -32.52 36.02
N SER A 39 -20.81 -33.53 36.73
CA SER A 39 -19.93 -34.63 36.37
C SER A 39 -20.62 -35.71 35.53
N PHE A 40 -19.79 -36.62 34.96
CA PHE A 40 -20.05 -37.91 34.31
C PHE A 40 -20.40 -37.84 32.81
N ASP A 41 -19.72 -38.52 31.89
CA ASP A 41 -19.30 -39.90 31.84
C ASP A 41 -18.29 -40.12 30.68
N GLU A 42 -17.38 -41.05 30.85
CA GLU A 42 -16.43 -41.58 29.88
C GLU A 42 -17.13 -42.27 28.72
N ARG A 43 -16.88 -41.84 27.47
CA ARG A 43 -16.84 -42.74 26.30
C ARG A 43 -15.78 -42.27 25.31
N LYS A 44 -14.69 -43.06 25.26
CA LYS A 44 -13.81 -43.15 24.13
C LYS A 44 -14.64 -43.43 22.89
N ASP A 45 -14.52 -42.58 21.88
CA ASP A 45 -14.45 -42.97 20.50
C ASP A 45 -13.74 -41.89 19.69
N SER A 46 -12.64 -42.32 19.11
CA SER A 46 -11.80 -41.62 18.19
C SER A 46 -12.57 -41.23 16.92
N MET A 47 -12.67 -39.97 16.67
CA MET A 47 -12.64 -39.35 15.34
C MET A 47 -12.35 -37.88 15.51
N SER A 48 -11.09 -37.58 15.81
CA SER A 48 -10.56 -36.22 15.70
C SER A 48 -10.36 -35.89 14.21
N SER A 49 -11.46 -35.57 13.53
CA SER A 49 -11.38 -34.68 12.37
C SER A 49 -11.12 -33.28 12.89
N GLY A 50 -9.84 -33.05 13.19
CA GLY A 50 -9.36 -31.72 13.48
C GLY A 50 -9.68 -30.82 12.29
N LEU A 51 -10.71 -29.99 12.44
CA LEU A 51 -10.80 -28.72 11.72
C LEU A 51 -9.54 -27.97 12.13
N GLN A 52 -8.44 -28.19 11.37
CA GLN A 52 -7.31 -27.29 11.40
C GLN A 52 -7.85 -25.94 10.93
N LEU A 53 -8.18 -25.08 11.89
CA LEU A 53 -8.25 -23.65 11.64
C LEU A 53 -6.96 -23.32 10.87
N PRO A 54 -7.05 -22.66 9.71
CA PRO A 54 -5.85 -22.24 9.00
C PRO A 54 -5.02 -21.46 10.02
N ALA A 55 -3.79 -21.94 10.25
CA ALA A 55 -2.84 -21.25 11.09
C ALA A 55 -2.80 -19.80 10.60
N GLN A 56 -3.19 -18.85 11.45
CA GLN A 56 -3.05 -17.44 11.11
C GLN A 56 -1.56 -17.24 10.88
N ASP A 57 -1.20 -16.96 9.63
CA ASP A 57 0.18 -16.65 9.29
C ASP A 57 0.64 -15.51 10.20
N PRO A 58 1.83 -15.62 10.79
CA PRO A 58 2.32 -14.58 11.68
C PRO A 58 2.36 -13.24 10.97
N ASP A 59 1.86 -12.21 11.62
CA ASP A 59 1.83 -10.84 11.09
C ASP A 59 3.23 -10.42 10.60
N CYS A 60 3.35 -10.26 9.30
CA CYS A 60 4.55 -9.71 8.70
C CYS A 60 4.45 -8.19 8.66
N VAL A 61 5.52 -7.52 9.06
CA VAL A 61 5.67 -6.08 8.96
C VAL A 61 6.73 -5.77 7.92
N LEU A 62 6.40 -4.98 6.92
CA LEU A 62 7.36 -4.47 5.94
C LEU A 62 7.65 -3.00 6.25
N LYS A 63 8.92 -2.69 6.49
CA LYS A 63 9.44 -1.32 6.60
C LYS A 63 10.34 -1.04 5.41
N PHE A 64 10.11 0.05 4.70
CA PHE A 64 10.99 0.43 3.60
C PHE A 64 11.23 1.94 3.56
N ASP A 65 12.33 2.32 2.95
CA ASP A 65 12.68 3.67 2.58
C ASP A 65 12.83 3.76 1.05
N ALA A 66 12.60 4.94 0.51
CA ALA A 66 12.72 5.20 -0.92
C ALA A 66 13.51 6.49 -1.17
N VAL A 67 14.58 6.38 -1.96
CA VAL A 67 15.49 7.48 -2.27
C VAL A 67 15.69 7.59 -3.78
N VAL A 68 15.55 8.80 -4.31
CA VAL A 68 15.86 9.12 -5.71
C VAL A 68 17.19 9.88 -5.75
N THR A 69 18.12 9.40 -6.55
CA THR A 69 19.39 10.11 -6.79
C THR A 69 19.35 10.81 -8.15
N SER A 70 19.65 12.09 -8.18
CA SER A 70 19.70 12.89 -9.40
C SER A 70 21.02 12.66 -10.17
N LEU A 71 21.04 13.07 -11.43
CA LEU A 71 22.21 12.92 -12.31
C LEU A 71 23.50 13.58 -11.77
N ASN A 72 23.37 14.58 -10.92
CA ASN A 72 24.51 15.24 -10.25
C ASN A 72 24.90 14.60 -8.90
N GLY A 73 24.40 13.40 -8.62
CA GLY A 73 24.71 12.64 -7.41
C GLY A 73 23.97 13.11 -6.14
N LYS A 74 23.11 14.13 -6.22
CA LYS A 74 22.28 14.53 -5.07
C LYS A 74 21.14 13.56 -4.88
N SER A 75 21.04 13.01 -3.69
CA SER A 75 19.93 12.13 -3.29
C SER A 75 18.85 12.93 -2.56
N LYS A 76 17.62 12.52 -2.73
CA LYS A 76 16.46 13.03 -2.02
C LYS A 76 15.47 11.90 -1.76
N GLU A 77 14.90 11.93 -0.59
CA GLU A 77 13.86 11.00 -0.16
C GLU A 77 12.62 11.14 -1.06
N ALA A 78 12.00 10.02 -1.42
CA ALA A 78 10.72 10.00 -2.11
C ALA A 78 9.58 10.27 -1.09
N PHE A 79 9.54 11.51 -0.57
CA PHE A 79 8.60 11.93 0.46
C PHE A 79 7.15 12.00 -0.06
N TYR A 80 6.20 11.66 0.79
CA TYR A 80 4.76 11.63 0.50
C TYR A 80 4.39 10.91 -0.81
N THR A 81 5.25 9.96 -1.23
CA THR A 81 5.06 9.18 -2.44
C THR A 81 4.17 7.97 -2.14
N GLU A 82 3.24 7.70 -3.05
CA GLU A 82 2.34 6.56 -2.97
C GLU A 82 3.04 5.31 -3.50
N PHE A 83 2.96 4.23 -2.71
CA PHE A 83 3.45 2.90 -3.05
C PHE A 83 2.35 1.86 -2.87
N PHE A 84 2.51 0.76 -3.59
CA PHE A 84 1.64 -0.41 -3.52
C PHE A 84 2.49 -1.63 -3.20
N VAL A 85 2.06 -2.41 -2.22
CA VAL A 85 2.68 -3.70 -1.88
C VAL A 85 1.72 -4.77 -2.37
N VAL A 86 2.06 -5.42 -3.48
CA VAL A 86 1.17 -6.32 -4.23
C VAL A 86 1.85 -7.65 -4.50
N LYS A 87 1.07 -8.69 -4.85
CA LYS A 87 1.58 -10.04 -5.11
C LYS A 87 2.10 -10.24 -6.53
N GLU A 88 1.85 -9.30 -7.42
CA GLU A 88 2.25 -9.35 -8.83
C GLU A 88 3.19 -8.18 -9.15
N ASP A 89 4.12 -8.38 -10.07
CA ASP A 89 4.99 -7.29 -10.55
C ASP A 89 4.22 -6.31 -11.45
N LEU A 90 4.77 -5.11 -11.58
CA LEU A 90 4.12 -4.03 -12.34
C LEU A 90 3.86 -4.42 -13.80
N GLU A 91 4.82 -5.07 -14.46
CA GLU A 91 4.71 -5.45 -15.87
C GLU A 91 3.51 -6.40 -16.07
N SER A 92 3.40 -7.41 -15.22
CA SER A 92 2.27 -8.36 -15.24
C SER A 92 0.92 -7.69 -14.98
N VAL A 93 0.87 -6.79 -14.00
CA VAL A 93 -0.37 -6.07 -13.66
C VAL A 93 -0.84 -5.20 -14.83
N MET A 94 0.08 -4.46 -15.46
CA MET A 94 -0.26 -3.56 -16.57
C MET A 94 -0.65 -4.35 -17.83
N PHE A 95 0.06 -5.42 -18.12
CA PHE A 95 -0.27 -6.31 -19.24
C PHE A 95 -1.67 -6.91 -19.09
N LYS A 96 -1.97 -7.50 -17.92
CA LYS A 96 -3.30 -8.06 -17.62
C LYS A 96 -4.40 -7.00 -17.60
N GLY A 97 -4.05 -5.78 -17.19
CA GLY A 97 -4.94 -4.63 -17.18
C GLY A 97 -5.22 -4.03 -18.56
N GLY A 98 -4.66 -4.62 -19.63
CA GLY A 98 -4.88 -4.18 -21.01
C GLY A 98 -4.28 -2.81 -21.32
N VAL A 99 -3.16 -2.47 -20.69
CA VAL A 99 -2.38 -1.28 -21.09
C VAL A 99 -1.64 -1.62 -22.37
N ASP A 100 -1.94 -0.91 -23.46
CA ASP A 100 -1.32 -1.15 -24.75
C ASP A 100 0.04 -0.43 -24.84
N LEU A 101 1.12 -1.18 -24.66
CA LEU A 101 2.48 -0.67 -24.79
C LEU A 101 2.86 -0.38 -26.26
N ALA A 102 2.26 -1.09 -27.22
CA ALA A 102 2.54 -0.92 -28.65
C ALA A 102 2.09 0.46 -29.17
N ALA A 103 1.13 1.10 -28.48
CA ALA A 103 0.75 2.49 -28.78
C ALA A 103 1.89 3.50 -28.53
N TYR A 104 2.98 3.07 -27.86
CA TYR A 104 4.12 3.92 -27.48
C TYR A 104 5.44 3.32 -27.98
N PRO A 105 5.75 3.38 -29.30
CA PRO A 105 6.86 2.64 -29.91
C PRO A 105 8.25 3.03 -29.41
N THR A 106 8.37 4.16 -28.72
CA THR A 106 9.63 4.63 -28.10
C THR A 106 9.80 4.18 -26.64
N ILE A 107 8.84 3.42 -26.12
CA ILE A 107 8.80 2.95 -24.71
C ILE A 107 8.97 1.44 -24.73
N ALA A 108 9.94 0.95 -23.96
CA ALA A 108 10.26 -0.48 -23.93
C ALA A 108 9.50 -1.25 -22.83
N THR A 109 9.16 -0.61 -21.72
CA THR A 109 8.56 -1.27 -20.55
C THR A 109 7.44 -0.44 -19.95
N TYR A 110 6.53 -1.08 -19.22
CA TYR A 110 5.50 -0.36 -18.45
C TYR A 110 6.12 0.51 -17.35
N SER A 111 7.19 0.07 -16.74
CA SER A 111 7.95 0.84 -15.75
C SER A 111 8.45 2.16 -16.34
N GLU A 112 8.97 2.14 -17.55
CA GLU A 112 9.36 3.33 -18.30
C GLU A 112 8.15 4.22 -18.62
N LEU A 113 7.06 3.63 -19.11
CA LEU A 113 5.85 4.35 -19.45
C LEU A 113 5.31 5.10 -18.24
N TRP A 114 5.28 4.46 -17.07
CA TRP A 114 4.81 5.09 -15.84
C TRP A 114 5.70 6.24 -15.40
N ALA A 115 7.02 6.06 -15.35
CA ALA A 115 7.95 7.12 -14.98
C ALA A 115 7.88 8.31 -15.94
N ARG A 116 7.84 8.06 -17.25
CA ARG A 116 7.76 9.13 -18.27
C ARG A 116 6.41 9.84 -18.24
N SER A 117 5.31 9.13 -18.03
CA SER A 117 3.97 9.72 -17.89
C SER A 117 3.84 10.60 -16.66
N ARG A 118 4.58 10.31 -15.58
CA ARG A 118 4.65 11.16 -14.39
C ARG A 118 5.32 12.50 -14.69
N LYS A 119 6.36 12.48 -15.53
CA LYS A 119 7.08 13.71 -15.89
C LYS A 119 6.36 14.53 -16.96
N ASN A 120 5.71 13.87 -17.90
CA ASN A 120 5.07 14.53 -19.04
C ASN A 120 3.69 13.92 -19.31
N SER A 121 2.70 14.40 -18.56
CA SER A 121 1.31 13.95 -18.71
C SER A 121 0.69 14.34 -20.06
N PHE A 122 1.25 15.32 -20.78
CA PHE A 122 0.78 15.70 -22.11
C PHE A 122 1.06 14.64 -23.16
N LEU A 123 2.26 14.05 -23.12
CA LEU A 123 2.64 12.99 -24.05
C LEU A 123 1.97 11.66 -23.72
N PHE A 124 1.52 11.49 -22.48
CA PHE A 124 0.92 10.25 -21.98
C PHE A 124 -0.39 10.53 -21.25
N PRO A 125 -1.40 11.05 -21.94
CA PRO A 125 -2.64 11.47 -21.32
C PRO A 125 -3.36 10.31 -20.64
N GLY A 126 -3.74 10.50 -19.37
CA GLY A 126 -4.48 9.50 -18.61
C GLY A 126 -3.67 8.32 -18.06
N MET A 127 -2.41 8.11 -18.50
CA MET A 127 -1.61 6.95 -18.07
C MET A 127 -1.39 6.89 -16.57
N GLN A 128 -1.07 8.00 -15.90
CA GLN A 128 -0.93 8.02 -14.44
C GLN A 128 -2.19 7.52 -13.71
N LYS A 129 -3.35 7.96 -14.17
CA LYS A 129 -4.64 7.51 -13.61
C LYS A 129 -4.88 6.04 -13.90
N ARG A 130 -4.54 5.56 -15.09
CA ARG A 130 -4.72 4.17 -15.50
C ARG A 130 -3.86 3.21 -14.66
N PHE A 131 -2.56 3.50 -14.53
CA PHE A 131 -1.64 2.71 -13.69
C PHE A 131 -2.13 2.66 -12.24
N ARG A 132 -2.47 3.82 -11.70
CA ARG A 132 -2.97 3.92 -10.33
C ARG A 132 -4.28 3.15 -10.13
N ALA A 133 -5.21 3.22 -11.07
CA ALA A 133 -6.49 2.51 -11.00
C ALA A 133 -6.27 0.99 -10.94
N LEU A 134 -5.44 0.43 -11.84
CA LEU A 134 -5.15 -1.01 -11.86
C LEU A 134 -4.49 -1.50 -10.56
N LEU A 135 -3.61 -0.70 -9.96
CA LEU A 135 -3.00 -1.02 -8.68
C LEU A 135 -3.99 -0.92 -7.52
N LEU A 136 -4.92 0.05 -7.56
CA LEU A 136 -5.98 0.18 -6.58
C LEU A 136 -6.98 -0.99 -6.67
N ASP A 137 -7.33 -1.44 -7.86
CA ASP A 137 -8.20 -2.60 -8.07
C ASP A 137 -7.64 -3.85 -7.39
N LEU A 138 -6.29 -4.04 -7.41
CA LEU A 138 -5.64 -5.12 -6.67
C LEU A 138 -5.78 -4.95 -5.16
N VAL A 139 -5.62 -3.73 -4.65
CA VAL A 139 -5.77 -3.44 -3.21
C VAL A 139 -7.20 -3.67 -2.76
N GLU A 140 -8.18 -3.17 -3.51
CA GLU A 140 -9.62 -3.35 -3.24
C GLU A 140 -10.02 -4.82 -3.34
N GLY A 141 -9.40 -5.59 -4.23
CA GLY A 141 -9.54 -7.04 -4.33
C GLY A 141 -8.80 -7.85 -3.25
N GLY A 142 -8.21 -7.20 -2.23
CA GLY A 142 -7.50 -7.87 -1.13
C GLY A 142 -6.16 -8.50 -1.55
N LYS A 143 -5.62 -8.16 -2.72
CA LYS A 143 -4.36 -8.70 -3.26
C LYS A 143 -3.14 -7.82 -3.00
N GLY A 144 -3.29 -6.81 -2.16
CA GLY A 144 -2.21 -5.89 -1.82
C GLY A 144 -2.63 -4.81 -0.84
N MET A 145 -1.67 -3.95 -0.53
CA MET A 145 -1.82 -2.81 0.37
C MET A 145 -1.31 -1.54 -0.29
N ARG A 146 -1.97 -0.43 0.00
CA ARG A 146 -1.54 0.90 -0.41
C ARG A 146 -0.91 1.61 0.78
N VAL A 147 0.22 2.25 0.57
CA VAL A 147 0.93 3.01 1.61
C VAL A 147 1.51 4.31 1.03
N ARG A 148 1.75 5.28 1.86
CA ARG A 148 2.45 6.52 1.49
C ARG A 148 3.66 6.70 2.40
N THR A 149 4.78 7.10 1.81
CA THR A 149 5.98 7.46 2.57
C THR A 149 5.76 8.74 3.38
N ASN A 150 6.45 8.85 4.49
CA ASN A 150 6.52 10.08 5.30
C ASN A 150 7.47 11.11 4.67
N ILE A 151 7.77 12.18 5.39
CA ILE A 151 8.68 13.25 4.93
C ILE A 151 10.12 12.77 4.71
N ASP A 152 10.53 11.73 5.43
CA ASP A 152 11.88 11.13 5.35
C ASP A 152 11.93 9.96 4.34
N GLY A 153 10.89 9.77 3.54
CA GLY A 153 10.81 8.70 2.55
C GLY A 153 10.55 7.31 3.11
N PHE A 154 10.22 7.17 4.42
CA PHE A 154 9.92 5.88 5.06
C PHE A 154 8.45 5.53 4.99
N ALA A 155 8.19 4.23 4.89
CA ALA A 155 6.85 3.65 5.01
C ALA A 155 6.88 2.36 5.84
N THR A 156 5.75 2.06 6.48
CA THR A 156 5.53 0.81 7.21
C THR A 156 4.19 0.23 6.79
N VAL A 157 4.19 -1.06 6.45
CA VAL A 157 3.00 -1.83 6.10
C VAL A 157 2.90 -3.00 7.08
N THR A 158 1.76 -3.13 7.72
CA THR A 158 1.43 -4.19 8.69
C THR A 158 0.35 -5.11 8.15
N ASN A 159 0.06 -6.18 8.86
CA ASN A 159 -1.01 -7.13 8.52
C ASN A 159 -0.81 -7.78 7.13
N LEU A 160 0.44 -8.07 6.79
CA LEU A 160 0.79 -8.84 5.60
C LEU A 160 0.99 -10.31 5.99
N ASN A 161 0.57 -11.21 5.13
CA ASN A 161 0.90 -12.63 5.25
C ASN A 161 2.33 -12.88 4.76
N SER A 162 2.94 -13.97 5.23
CA SER A 162 4.23 -14.42 4.68
C SER A 162 4.11 -14.73 3.19
N GLY A 163 5.20 -14.54 2.45
CA GLY A 163 5.26 -14.83 1.03
C GLY A 163 5.90 -13.75 0.18
N LYS A 164 5.83 -13.92 -1.14
CA LYS A 164 6.44 -13.02 -2.11
C LYS A 164 5.49 -11.86 -2.44
N TYR A 165 6.05 -10.66 -2.38
CA TYR A 165 5.39 -9.41 -2.76
C TYR A 165 6.30 -8.57 -3.65
N TYR A 166 5.74 -7.53 -4.24
CA TYR A 166 6.45 -6.49 -4.97
C TYR A 166 6.09 -5.13 -4.36
N VAL A 167 7.10 -4.31 -4.10
CA VAL A 167 6.89 -2.90 -3.73
C VAL A 167 6.94 -2.09 -5.01
N VAL A 168 5.80 -1.52 -5.37
CA VAL A 168 5.57 -0.85 -6.65
C VAL A 168 5.29 0.63 -6.41
N GLY A 169 6.03 1.50 -7.08
CA GLY A 169 5.83 2.94 -6.97
C GLY A 169 6.66 3.72 -7.99
N THR A 170 6.36 5.00 -8.14
CA THR A 170 7.11 5.89 -9.01
C THR A 170 7.36 7.24 -8.34
N ALA A 171 8.54 7.77 -8.52
CA ALA A 171 8.94 9.09 -8.03
C ALA A 171 9.76 9.86 -9.09
N SER A 172 10.01 11.14 -8.82
CA SER A 172 10.85 11.95 -9.70
C SER A 172 11.61 12.99 -8.90
N LEU A 173 12.84 13.28 -9.33
CA LEU A 173 13.70 14.33 -8.79
C LEU A 173 14.32 15.12 -9.95
N GLY A 174 13.87 16.34 -10.16
CA GLY A 174 14.30 17.15 -11.28
C GLY A 174 14.05 16.48 -12.64
N LYS A 175 15.12 16.15 -13.37
CA LYS A 175 15.03 15.46 -14.66
C LYS A 175 14.94 13.93 -14.53
N VAL A 176 15.28 13.36 -13.38
CA VAL A 176 15.25 11.92 -13.15
C VAL A 176 13.83 11.47 -12.79
N GLY A 177 13.35 10.47 -13.50
CA GLY A 177 12.17 9.70 -13.15
C GLY A 177 12.58 8.29 -12.75
N VAL A 178 11.93 7.69 -11.78
CA VAL A 178 12.21 6.33 -11.31
C VAL A 178 10.92 5.59 -11.08
N THR A 179 10.91 4.31 -11.46
CA THR A 179 9.83 3.38 -11.14
C THR A 179 10.43 2.15 -10.47
N TRP A 180 9.87 1.77 -9.35
CA TRP A 180 10.21 0.55 -8.64
C TRP A 180 9.12 -0.51 -8.85
N SER A 181 9.54 -1.74 -8.99
CA SER A 181 8.75 -2.96 -8.91
C SER A 181 9.64 -4.04 -8.28
N VAL A 182 9.98 -3.82 -7.01
CA VAL A 182 11.04 -4.58 -6.32
C VAL A 182 10.45 -5.78 -5.59
N PRO A 183 10.88 -7.00 -5.92
CA PRO A 183 10.43 -8.20 -5.22
C PRO A 183 10.96 -8.23 -3.79
N VAL A 184 10.12 -8.64 -2.85
CA VAL A 184 10.46 -8.87 -1.45
C VAL A 184 9.76 -10.14 -0.96
N THR A 185 10.50 -11.01 -0.28
CA THR A 185 9.92 -12.16 0.39
C THR A 185 9.75 -11.84 1.87
N LEU A 186 8.51 -11.84 2.33
CA LEU A 186 8.17 -11.54 3.72
C LEU A 186 8.15 -12.81 4.55
N SER A 187 8.79 -12.72 5.70
CA SER A 187 8.74 -13.71 6.78
C SER A 187 8.14 -13.08 8.04
N ALA A 188 7.80 -13.92 9.01
CA ALA A 188 7.28 -13.47 10.30
C ALA A 188 8.13 -12.37 10.93
N GLY A 189 7.49 -11.34 11.46
CA GLY A 189 8.13 -10.20 12.10
C GLY A 189 8.49 -9.07 11.12
N THR A 190 9.56 -8.32 11.41
CA THR A 190 9.91 -7.11 10.65
C THR A 190 10.86 -7.41 9.51
N ASN A 191 10.42 -7.12 8.30
CA ASN A 191 11.21 -7.17 7.06
C ASN A 191 11.60 -5.74 6.66
N LYS A 192 12.80 -5.55 6.14
CA LYS A 192 13.32 -4.24 5.72
C LYS A 192 13.68 -4.25 4.23
N LEU A 193 13.42 -3.15 3.54
CA LEU A 193 13.75 -2.96 2.13
C LEU A 193 14.16 -1.51 1.89
N SER A 194 15.19 -1.29 1.09
CA SER A 194 15.60 0.04 0.63
C SER A 194 15.36 0.15 -0.87
N LEU A 195 14.62 1.16 -1.30
CA LEU A 195 14.34 1.45 -2.70
C LEU A 195 15.27 2.55 -3.19
N THR A 196 16.20 2.16 -4.07
CA THR A 196 17.22 3.05 -4.63
C THR A 196 17.18 2.98 -6.16
N LEU A 197 18.07 3.72 -6.85
CA LEU A 197 18.20 3.58 -8.31
C LEU A 197 18.75 2.22 -8.72
N GLU A 198 19.54 1.56 -7.86
CA GLU A 198 20.17 0.29 -8.16
C GLU A 198 19.18 -0.86 -8.32
N ASN A 199 18.07 -0.82 -7.58
CA ASN A 199 17.02 -1.82 -7.67
C ASN A 199 15.73 -1.29 -8.34
N ALA A 200 15.81 -0.14 -8.99
CA ALA A 200 14.70 0.38 -9.77
C ALA A 200 14.43 -0.49 -11.01
N ALA A 201 13.17 -0.71 -11.31
CA ALA A 201 12.76 -1.38 -12.54
C ALA A 201 13.04 -0.51 -13.79
N TRP A 202 13.01 0.80 -13.60
CA TRP A 202 13.41 1.79 -14.60
C TRP A 202 13.81 3.12 -13.97
N SER A 203 14.84 3.75 -14.53
CA SER A 203 15.29 5.10 -14.15
C SER A 203 15.88 5.84 -15.36
N LEU A 204 15.73 7.17 -15.38
CA LEU A 204 16.34 8.06 -16.40
C LEU A 204 17.28 9.02 -15.69
#